data_85daf21990d58a893c95577bd98b155a
#
_entry.id   85daf21990d58a893c95577bd98b155a
#
_cell.length_a   1.000
_cell.length_b   1.000
_cell.length_c   1.000
_cell.angle_alpha   90.00
_cell.angle_beta   90.00
_cell.angle_gamma   90.00
#
_symmetry.space_group_name_H-M   'P 1'
#
loop_
_entity.id
_entity.type
_entity.pdbx_description
1 polymer ?
#
loop_
_entity_poly.entity_id
_entity_poly.type
_entity_poly.pdbx_seq_one_letter_code
_entity_poly.pdbx_strand_id
1 'polypeptide(L)'
;MVRELEYPHPPKQIEFAKLYLTNVVTGKRYIKKLVEQGIVDGWDDPRLVSIAALRRRGFTPESIKKFVELCGISKAQSSADYAMLEYCIREDLKTKAPRMMAILDPVKLVIDNYPEGQTEMLPVVNNPENEELGSREVPFGKELYCLLYTSDAADE
;
A
#
# COMPACT_ATOMS: atom_id res chain seq x y z
N MET A 1 42.50 18.62 -0.15
CA MET A 1 42.20 19.11 1.22
C MET A 1 42.01 17.98 2.22
N VAL A 2 40.94 17.14 2.21
CA VAL A 2 40.77 16.05 3.21
C VAL A 2 41.85 14.99 3.12
N ARG A 3 42.37 14.66 1.92
CA ARG A 3 43.49 13.73 1.73
C ARG A 3 44.83 14.28 2.21
N GLU A 4 45.03 15.58 2.11
CA GLU A 4 46.24 16.30 2.59
C GLU A 4 46.34 16.37 4.10
N LEU A 5 45.18 16.22 4.79
CA LEU A 5 45.11 16.18 6.26
C LEU A 5 45.26 14.76 6.82
N GLU A 6 45.62 13.77 5.97
CA GLU A 6 45.81 12.35 6.34
C GLU A 6 44.69 11.76 7.19
N TYR A 7 43.43 12.19 6.95
CA TYR A 7 42.27 11.72 7.69
C TYR A 7 42.06 10.22 7.43
N PRO A 8 42.01 9.36 8.46
CA PRO A 8 42.05 7.90 8.32
C PRO A 8 40.85 7.35 7.51
N HIS A 9 39.71 8.05 7.50
CA HIS A 9 38.51 7.67 6.75
C HIS A 9 37.96 8.86 5.96
N PRO A 10 38.60 9.27 4.84
CA PRO A 10 38.17 10.44 4.09
C PRO A 10 36.75 10.24 3.53
N PRO A 11 35.83 11.18 3.75
CA PRO A 11 34.48 11.13 3.18
C PRO A 11 34.57 11.20 1.66
N LYS A 12 33.68 10.46 0.99
CA LYS A 12 33.51 10.51 -0.47
C LYS A 12 32.33 11.41 -0.81
N GLN A 13 32.52 12.30 -1.76
CA GLN A 13 31.41 13.02 -2.35
C GLN A 13 30.82 12.16 -3.48
N ILE A 14 29.54 11.84 -3.34
CA ILE A 14 28.80 11.06 -4.34
C ILE A 14 27.70 11.97 -4.89
N GLU A 15 27.69 12.15 -6.21
CA GLU A 15 26.65 12.88 -6.92
C GLU A 15 25.65 11.89 -7.50
N PHE A 16 24.37 12.20 -7.33
CA PHE A 16 23.27 11.42 -7.92
C PHE A 16 22.16 12.36 -8.38
N ALA A 17 21.43 11.93 -9.41
CA ALA A 17 20.30 12.67 -9.92
C ALA A 17 19.08 12.56 -9.02
N LYS A 18 18.17 13.51 -9.16
CA LYS A 18 16.87 13.46 -8.51
C LYS A 18 16.03 12.34 -9.13
N LEU A 19 15.43 11.50 -8.30
CA LEU A 19 14.42 10.54 -8.71
C LEU A 19 13.08 11.26 -8.96
N TYR A 20 12.51 11.06 -10.14
CA TYR A 20 11.18 11.52 -10.50
C TYR A 20 10.20 10.35 -10.49
N LEU A 21 8.99 10.61 -10.02
CA LEU A 21 7.88 9.66 -10.10
C LEU A 21 6.89 10.15 -11.15
N THR A 22 6.38 9.23 -11.97
CA THR A 22 5.35 9.55 -12.96
C THR A 22 4.05 9.97 -12.27
N ASN A 23 3.37 10.95 -12.87
CA ASN A 23 2.04 11.42 -12.43
C ASN A 23 1.97 11.92 -10.97
N VAL A 24 3.10 12.29 -10.36
CA VAL A 24 3.14 12.73 -8.96
C VAL A 24 3.98 13.98 -8.80
N VAL A 25 3.50 14.88 -7.97
CA VAL A 25 4.23 16.09 -7.60
C VAL A 25 5.08 15.82 -6.36
N THR A 26 6.41 15.74 -6.54
CA THR A 26 7.38 15.54 -5.45
C THR A 26 8.03 16.82 -4.96
N GLY A 27 7.80 17.94 -5.65
CA GLY A 27 8.47 19.22 -5.34
C GLY A 27 7.93 19.87 -4.07
N LYS A 28 8.78 20.03 -3.04
CA LYS A 28 8.42 20.67 -1.76
C LYS A 28 7.71 22.03 -1.93
N ARG A 29 8.10 22.82 -2.93
CA ARG A 29 7.49 24.13 -3.23
C ARG A 29 6.00 23.99 -3.58
N TYR A 30 5.66 22.99 -4.36
CA TYR A 30 4.27 22.76 -4.81
C TYR A 30 3.44 22.20 -3.66
N ILE A 31 3.96 21.23 -2.92
CA ILE A 31 3.28 20.65 -1.74
C ILE A 31 2.98 21.74 -0.72
N LYS A 32 3.96 22.63 -0.45
CA LYS A 32 3.77 23.77 0.47
C LYS A 32 2.61 24.66 0.05
N LYS A 33 2.49 24.98 -1.26
CA LYS A 33 1.36 25.77 -1.78
C LYS A 33 0.02 25.08 -1.57
N LEU A 34 -0.06 23.77 -1.78
CA LEU A 34 -1.31 23.01 -1.56
C LEU A 34 -1.75 23.04 -0.10
N VAL A 35 -0.80 22.95 0.84
CA VAL A 35 -1.07 23.06 2.27
C VAL A 35 -1.50 24.48 2.66
N GLU A 36 -0.79 25.50 2.18
CA GLU A 36 -1.09 26.91 2.50
C GLU A 36 -2.43 27.37 1.92
N GLN A 37 -2.85 26.80 0.80
CA GLN A 37 -4.17 27.08 0.17
C GLN A 37 -5.32 26.24 0.75
N GLY A 38 -5.04 25.34 1.70
CA GLY A 38 -6.04 24.47 2.31
C GLY A 38 -6.63 23.42 1.35
N ILE A 39 -5.94 23.13 0.23
CA ILE A 39 -6.35 22.10 -0.73
C ILE A 39 -6.13 20.71 -0.14
N VAL A 40 -5.11 20.57 0.70
CA VAL A 40 -4.77 19.37 1.47
C VAL A 40 -4.68 19.73 2.94
N ASP A 41 -5.02 18.79 3.82
CA ASP A 41 -5.12 19.03 5.27
C ASP A 41 -3.76 19.24 5.95
N GLY A 42 -2.68 18.77 5.32
CA GLY A 42 -1.33 18.90 5.87
C GLY A 42 -0.30 18.13 5.06
N TRP A 43 0.93 18.06 5.58
CA TRP A 43 2.04 17.36 4.94
C TRP A 43 1.89 15.83 4.95
N ASP A 44 1.03 15.30 5.78
CA ASP A 44 0.70 13.88 5.92
C ASP A 44 -0.60 13.51 5.20
N ASP A 45 -1.19 14.43 4.44
CA ASP A 45 -2.39 14.15 3.66
C ASP A 45 -2.16 12.94 2.72
N PRO A 46 -3.06 11.91 2.77
CA PRO A 46 -2.86 10.67 1.99
C PRO A 46 -2.81 10.88 0.47
N ARG A 47 -3.26 12.02 -0.03
CA ARG A 47 -3.19 12.40 -1.45
C ARG A 47 -1.78 12.81 -1.88
N LEU A 48 -0.87 13.08 -0.93
CA LEU A 48 0.51 13.45 -1.19
C LEU A 48 1.44 12.23 -1.23
N VAL A 49 2.66 12.46 -1.71
CA VAL A 49 3.75 11.46 -1.74
C VAL A 49 4.89 11.80 -0.78
N SER A 50 4.61 12.59 0.24
CA SER A 50 5.56 12.80 1.33
C SER A 50 5.76 11.50 2.12
N ILE A 51 6.89 11.34 2.78
CA ILE A 51 7.13 10.17 3.66
C ILE A 51 6.05 10.06 4.75
N ALA A 52 5.60 11.19 5.29
CA ALA A 52 4.52 11.23 6.28
C ALA A 52 3.19 10.73 5.69
N ALA A 53 2.86 11.16 4.47
CA ALA A 53 1.66 10.71 3.76
C ALA A 53 1.71 9.22 3.40
N LEU A 54 2.84 8.73 2.89
CA LEU A 54 3.04 7.31 2.61
C LEU A 54 2.91 6.47 3.88
N ARG A 55 3.49 6.91 4.99
CA ARG A 55 3.34 6.25 6.29
C ARG A 55 1.87 6.20 6.74
N ARG A 56 1.13 7.29 6.60
CA ARG A 56 -0.30 7.35 6.93
C ARG A 56 -1.13 6.41 6.05
N ARG A 57 -0.73 6.21 4.79
CA ARG A 57 -1.34 5.24 3.87
C ARG A 57 -0.98 3.78 4.16
N GLY A 58 -0.06 3.51 5.10
CA GLY A 58 0.36 2.16 5.47
C GLY A 58 1.59 1.64 4.72
N PHE A 59 2.33 2.49 4.01
CA PHE A 59 3.60 2.08 3.42
C PHE A 59 4.63 1.77 4.50
N THR A 60 5.23 0.60 4.42
CA THR A 60 6.26 0.14 5.34
C THR A 60 7.62 0.71 4.97
N PRO A 61 8.53 0.92 5.94
CA PRO A 61 9.90 1.35 5.64
C PRO A 61 10.62 0.38 4.69
N GLU A 62 10.36 -0.92 4.82
CA GLU A 62 10.95 -1.98 3.98
C GLU A 62 10.53 -1.84 2.52
N SER A 63 9.24 -1.59 2.27
CA SER A 63 8.74 -1.38 0.90
C SER A 63 9.35 -0.16 0.23
N ILE A 64 9.52 0.94 0.98
CA ILE A 64 10.14 2.17 0.47
C ILE A 64 11.63 1.95 0.19
N LYS A 65 12.35 1.25 1.07
CA LYS A 65 13.76 0.89 0.85
C LYS A 65 13.93 0.01 -0.39
N LYS A 66 13.11 -1.05 -0.51
CA LYS A 66 13.10 -1.92 -1.68
C LYS A 66 12.84 -1.14 -2.97
N PHE A 67 11.90 -0.20 -2.95
CA PHE A 67 11.64 0.67 -4.10
C PHE A 67 12.88 1.49 -4.49
N VAL A 68 13.55 2.14 -3.53
CA VAL A 68 14.77 2.93 -3.77
C VAL A 68 15.90 2.05 -4.30
N GLU A 69 16.08 0.84 -3.78
CA GLU A 69 17.07 -0.13 -4.26
C GLU A 69 16.80 -0.54 -5.72
N LEU A 70 15.55 -0.79 -6.08
CA LEU A 70 15.16 -1.11 -7.45
C LEU A 70 15.37 0.06 -8.42
N CYS A 71 15.15 1.30 -7.98
CA CYS A 71 15.45 2.50 -8.77
C CYS A 71 16.95 2.68 -9.00
N GLY A 72 17.77 2.23 -8.04
CA GLY A 72 19.21 2.37 -8.07
C GLY A 72 19.69 3.82 -7.92
N ILE A 73 21.01 3.99 -7.88
CA ILE A 73 21.67 5.30 -7.83
C ILE A 73 22.28 5.59 -9.19
N SER A 74 21.78 6.61 -9.89
CA SER A 74 22.27 7.04 -11.19
C SER A 74 22.63 8.52 -11.16
N LYS A 75 23.63 8.92 -11.97
CA LYS A 75 23.93 10.33 -12.24
C LYS A 75 23.00 10.90 -13.31
N ALA A 76 22.47 10.05 -14.17
CA ALA A 76 21.48 10.45 -15.16
C ALA A 76 20.10 10.58 -14.52
N GLN A 77 19.35 11.60 -14.93
CA GLN A 77 17.98 11.78 -14.49
C GLN A 77 17.14 10.55 -14.83
N SER A 78 16.47 9.97 -13.85
CA SER A 78 15.61 8.82 -14.01
C SER A 78 14.19 9.13 -13.55
N SER A 79 13.22 8.55 -14.22
CA SER A 79 11.81 8.57 -13.82
C SER A 79 11.36 7.15 -13.52
N ALA A 80 10.87 6.92 -12.34
CA ALA A 80 10.26 5.65 -11.95
C ALA A 80 8.74 5.74 -12.05
N ASP A 81 8.10 4.65 -12.42
CA ASP A 81 6.66 4.57 -12.40
C ASP A 81 6.16 4.47 -10.94
N TYR A 82 5.10 5.22 -10.62
CA TYR A 82 4.44 5.14 -9.32
C TYR A 82 3.90 3.73 -9.03
N ALA A 83 3.46 3.02 -10.06
CA ALA A 83 3.01 1.62 -9.97
C ALA A 83 4.11 0.69 -9.41
N MET A 84 5.39 1.00 -9.63
CA MET A 84 6.51 0.24 -9.07
C MET A 84 6.60 0.41 -7.54
N LEU A 85 6.33 1.61 -7.02
CA LEU A 85 6.23 1.85 -5.57
C LEU A 85 5.05 1.08 -4.97
N GLU A 86 3.90 1.08 -5.66
CA GLU A 86 2.72 0.32 -5.25
C GLU A 86 2.95 -1.21 -5.30
N TYR A 87 3.71 -1.67 -6.26
CA TYR A 87 4.14 -3.07 -6.32
C TYR A 87 4.98 -3.45 -5.09
N CYS A 88 5.95 -2.61 -4.71
CA CYS A 88 6.79 -2.89 -3.55
C CYS A 88 5.99 -3.00 -2.25
N ILE A 89 4.98 -2.15 -2.03
CA ILE A 89 4.14 -2.24 -0.83
C ILE A 89 3.21 -3.46 -0.87
N ARG A 90 2.64 -3.79 -2.04
CA ARG A 90 1.82 -5.00 -2.20
C ARG A 90 2.60 -6.26 -1.86
N GLU A 91 3.81 -6.41 -2.38
CA GLU A 91 4.67 -7.55 -2.09
C GLU A 91 5.04 -7.64 -0.61
N ASP A 92 5.31 -6.52 0.05
CA ASP A 92 5.65 -6.51 1.47
C ASP A 92 4.43 -6.87 2.35
N LEU A 93 3.26 -6.32 2.04
CA LEU A 93 2.03 -6.58 2.79
C LEU A 93 1.43 -7.96 2.52
N LYS A 94 1.78 -8.59 1.40
CA LYS A 94 1.26 -9.89 0.99
C LYS A 94 1.43 -10.95 2.08
N THR A 95 2.54 -10.92 2.79
CA THR A 95 2.85 -11.86 3.88
C THR A 95 2.64 -11.29 5.28
N LYS A 96 2.61 -9.96 5.43
CA LYS A 96 2.56 -9.29 6.74
C LYS A 96 1.16 -8.86 7.18
N ALA A 97 0.25 -8.64 6.22
CA ALA A 97 -1.06 -8.09 6.53
C ALA A 97 -2.16 -9.16 6.55
N PRO A 98 -3.12 -9.07 7.47
CA PRO A 98 -4.34 -9.88 7.39
C PRO A 98 -5.15 -9.43 6.16
N ARG A 99 -5.70 -10.41 5.44
CA ARG A 99 -6.55 -10.16 4.27
C ARG A 99 -7.99 -10.04 4.70
N MET A 100 -8.58 -8.88 4.44
CA MET A 100 -9.98 -8.60 4.71
C MET A 100 -10.71 -8.34 3.41
N MET A 101 -11.95 -8.82 3.31
CA MET A 101 -12.84 -8.48 2.22
C MET A 101 -13.68 -7.28 2.64
N ALA A 102 -13.71 -6.25 1.80
CA ALA A 102 -14.57 -5.08 1.97
C ALA A 102 -15.41 -4.89 0.71
N ILE A 103 -16.73 -4.80 0.86
CA ILE A 103 -17.69 -4.62 -0.22
C ILE A 103 -18.37 -3.28 0.00
N LEU A 104 -18.16 -2.32 -0.93
CA LEU A 104 -18.66 -0.95 -0.79
C LEU A 104 -20.15 -0.84 -1.17
N ASP A 105 -20.59 -1.53 -2.24
CA ASP A 105 -21.97 -1.62 -2.69
C ASP A 105 -22.42 -3.08 -2.70
N PRO A 106 -22.79 -3.63 -1.53
CA PRO A 106 -23.13 -5.04 -1.43
C PRO A 106 -24.51 -5.34 -1.98
N VAL A 107 -24.63 -6.45 -2.72
CA VAL A 107 -25.91 -7.06 -3.05
C VAL A 107 -26.24 -8.08 -1.97
N LYS A 108 -27.47 -8.04 -1.48
CA LYS A 108 -27.96 -9.01 -0.51
C LYS A 108 -28.32 -10.33 -1.24
N LEU A 109 -27.68 -11.39 -0.85
CA LEU A 109 -27.97 -12.75 -1.29
C LEU A 109 -28.76 -13.48 -0.22
N VAL A 110 -29.89 -14.09 -0.60
CA VAL A 110 -30.73 -14.90 0.31
C VAL A 110 -30.68 -16.35 -0.17
N ILE A 111 -30.29 -17.25 0.71
CA ILE A 111 -30.23 -18.69 0.43
C ILE A 111 -31.57 -19.31 0.85
N ASP A 112 -32.41 -19.65 -0.11
CA ASP A 112 -33.79 -20.09 0.14
C ASP A 112 -33.89 -21.38 0.97
N ASN A 113 -33.00 -22.33 0.73
CA ASN A 113 -32.97 -23.64 1.41
C ASN A 113 -32.14 -23.64 2.70
N TYR A 114 -31.68 -22.47 3.19
CA TYR A 114 -30.96 -22.38 4.47
C TYR A 114 -31.98 -22.14 5.62
N PRO A 115 -31.85 -22.86 6.76
CA PRO A 115 -32.79 -22.74 7.87
C PRO A 115 -32.83 -21.32 8.45
N GLU A 116 -34.03 -20.83 8.77
CA GLU A 116 -34.21 -19.52 9.39
C GLU A 116 -33.64 -19.48 10.81
N GLY A 117 -32.92 -18.39 11.13
CA GLY A 117 -32.34 -18.17 12.46
C GLY A 117 -31.10 -19.03 12.76
N GLN A 118 -30.67 -19.88 11.85
CA GLN A 118 -29.42 -20.62 12.00
C GLN A 118 -28.25 -19.77 11.54
N THR A 119 -27.18 -19.75 12.35
CA THR A 119 -25.91 -19.12 12.02
C THR A 119 -24.77 -20.07 12.35
N GLU A 120 -23.90 -20.30 11.41
CA GLU A 120 -22.69 -21.11 11.58
C GLU A 120 -21.48 -20.20 11.65
N MET A 121 -20.52 -20.53 12.50
CA MET A 121 -19.25 -19.81 12.57
C MET A 121 -18.21 -20.56 11.74
N LEU A 122 -17.77 -19.95 10.65
CA LEU A 122 -16.81 -20.57 9.73
C LEU A 122 -15.41 -20.02 10.01
N PRO A 123 -14.40 -20.88 10.20
CA PRO A 123 -13.03 -20.45 10.36
C PRO A 123 -12.47 -19.99 9.01
N VAL A 124 -12.01 -18.73 8.95
CA VAL A 124 -11.39 -18.12 7.78
C VAL A 124 -9.98 -17.72 8.10
N VAL A 125 -9.01 -18.21 7.35
CA VAL A 125 -7.60 -17.89 7.52
C VAL A 125 -7.37 -16.39 7.25
N ASN A 126 -6.67 -15.72 8.16
CA ASN A 126 -6.39 -14.29 8.03
C ASN A 126 -5.42 -13.97 6.88
N ASN A 127 -4.48 -14.88 6.59
CA ASN A 127 -3.59 -14.78 5.44
C ASN A 127 -3.14 -16.18 5.02
N PRO A 128 -3.47 -16.65 3.81
CA PRO A 128 -3.10 -17.98 3.34
C PRO A 128 -1.59 -18.16 3.09
N GLU A 129 -0.82 -17.07 3.04
CA GLU A 129 0.63 -17.10 2.86
C GLU A 129 1.40 -16.95 4.17
N ASN A 130 0.70 -16.71 5.28
CA ASN A 130 1.30 -16.58 6.61
C ASN A 130 0.37 -17.15 7.69
N GLU A 131 0.63 -18.38 8.08
CA GLU A 131 -0.16 -19.10 9.10
C GLU A 131 -0.05 -18.47 10.49
N GLU A 132 1.03 -17.73 10.78
CA GLU A 132 1.22 -17.06 12.09
C GLU A 132 0.15 -16.00 12.37
N LEU A 133 -0.48 -15.47 11.33
CA LEU A 133 -1.61 -14.53 11.47
C LEU A 133 -2.90 -15.20 11.92
N GLY A 134 -2.93 -16.52 12.01
CA GLY A 134 -4.06 -17.29 12.53
C GLY A 134 -5.32 -17.20 11.66
N SER A 135 -6.45 -17.48 12.28
CA SER A 135 -7.77 -17.46 11.66
C SER A 135 -8.75 -16.64 12.47
N ARG A 136 -9.84 -16.22 11.85
CA ARG A 136 -10.99 -15.59 12.47
C ARG A 136 -12.26 -16.38 12.18
N GLU A 137 -13.23 -16.29 13.06
CA GLU A 137 -14.56 -16.83 12.83
C GLU A 137 -15.43 -15.80 12.12
N VAL A 138 -16.11 -16.25 11.06
CA VAL A 138 -17.01 -15.41 10.26
C VAL A 138 -18.39 -16.03 10.31
N PRO A 139 -19.44 -15.28 10.69
CA PRO A 139 -20.81 -15.79 10.70
C PRO A 139 -21.30 -16.07 9.29
N PHE A 140 -21.86 -17.24 9.07
CA PHE A 140 -22.52 -17.65 7.86
C PHE A 140 -23.98 -17.98 8.15
N GLY A 141 -24.90 -17.44 7.36
CA GLY A 141 -26.33 -17.64 7.57
C GLY A 141 -27.14 -17.50 6.28
N LYS A 142 -28.46 -17.46 6.42
CA LYS A 142 -29.40 -17.35 5.30
C LYS A 142 -29.17 -16.08 4.45
N GLU A 143 -28.72 -15.00 5.06
CA GLU A 143 -28.47 -13.72 4.41
C GLU A 143 -26.98 -13.44 4.32
N LEU A 144 -26.48 -13.19 3.13
CA LEU A 144 -25.11 -12.86 2.86
C LEU A 144 -25.02 -11.56 2.02
N TYR A 145 -23.84 -10.99 1.96
CA TYR A 145 -23.57 -9.82 1.13
C TYR A 145 -22.44 -10.13 0.17
N CYS A 146 -22.66 -9.88 -1.11
CA CYS A 146 -21.70 -10.17 -2.18
C CYS A 146 -21.60 -9.04 -3.20
N LEU A 147 -20.65 -9.16 -4.12
CA LEU A 147 -20.53 -8.27 -5.27
C LEU A 147 -21.47 -8.74 -6.38
N LEU A 148 -22.09 -7.82 -7.13
CA LEU A 148 -23.05 -8.11 -8.18
C LEU A 148 -22.47 -9.06 -9.24
N TYR A 149 -21.24 -8.85 -9.68
CA TYR A 149 -20.62 -9.66 -10.73
C TYR A 149 -20.24 -11.10 -10.29
N THR A 150 -20.21 -11.39 -9.00
CA THR A 150 -20.02 -12.77 -8.51
C THR A 150 -21.30 -13.59 -8.59
N SER A 151 -22.48 -12.96 -8.69
CA SER A 151 -23.73 -13.67 -8.91
C SER A 151 -23.96 -14.04 -10.38
N ASP A 152 -23.46 -13.23 -11.33
CA ASP A 152 -23.57 -13.50 -12.77
C ASP A 152 -22.67 -14.67 -13.24
N ALA A 153 -21.57 -14.96 -12.53
CA ALA A 153 -20.68 -16.09 -12.85
C ALA A 153 -21.28 -17.48 -12.51
N ALA A 154 -22.44 -17.54 -11.85
CA ALA A 154 -23.12 -18.77 -11.52
C ALA A 154 -24.14 -19.22 -12.59
N ASP A 155 -24.42 -18.36 -13.59
CA ASP A 155 -25.40 -18.61 -14.66
C ASP A 155 -24.74 -19.04 -16.00
N GLU A 156 -23.41 -19.22 -16.04
CA GLU A 156 -22.66 -19.85 -17.15
C GLU A 156 -22.22 -21.26 -16.77
#